data_454d8d422af4f919a54c27f289bdda07
#
_entry.id   454d8d422af4f919a54c27f289bdda07
#
_cell.length_a   1.000
_cell.length_b   1.000
_cell.length_c   1.000
_cell.angle_alpha   90.00
_cell.angle_beta   90.00
_cell.angle_gamma   90.00
#
_symmetry.space_group_name_H-M   'P 1'
#
loop_
_entity.id
_entity.type
_entity.pdbx_description
1 polymer ?
#
loop_
_entity_poly.entity_id
_entity_poly.type
_entity_poly.pdbx_seq_one_letter_code
_entity_poly.pdbx_strand_id
1 'polypeptide(L)'
;SKNRIKTEKRHNQRIVKQIQKSTVEKNRILPEKLIQEDSTVWDTIIVGAGAAGMTAALACGKEKQKVLLLDRQNQMGRKILVTGNGKCNLTNFAQKLKYYRSDCPEKVQNVLSVFGQKEAMELFQSLGIYTKDKNGYVYPYSEQAASVREAFETEILSNPSITFVPFSEVYNVQKKEDVFLIKAKEPLGQSEQSTGKQGNSEKIEKGYRCQSL
;
A
#
# COMPACT_ATOMS: atom_id res chain seq x y z
N SER A 1 -42.51 33.29 47.10
CA SER A 1 -42.81 31.88 46.67
C SER A 1 -43.03 31.73 45.15
N LYS A 2 -43.80 32.65 44.50
CA LYS A 2 -44.04 32.55 43.03
C LYS A 2 -42.77 32.70 42.15
N ASN A 3 -41.75 33.44 42.57
CA ASN A 3 -40.47 33.63 41.79
C ASN A 3 -39.57 32.40 41.83
N ARG A 4 -39.57 31.64 42.92
CA ARG A 4 -38.78 30.43 43.08
C ARG A 4 -39.24 29.31 42.11
N ILE A 5 -40.57 29.16 41.97
CA ILE A 5 -41.17 28.18 41.04
C ILE A 5 -40.90 28.54 39.56
N LYS A 6 -40.87 29.84 39.24
CA LYS A 6 -40.55 30.31 37.86
C LYS A 6 -39.10 30.05 37.49
N THR A 7 -38.18 30.21 38.43
CA THR A 7 -36.75 29.97 38.23
C THR A 7 -36.45 28.48 38.05
N GLU A 8 -37.08 27.64 38.86
CA GLU A 8 -36.95 26.18 38.79
C GLU A 8 -37.53 25.61 37.48
N LYS A 9 -38.69 26.10 37.01
CA LYS A 9 -39.24 25.74 35.70
C LYS A 9 -38.31 26.13 34.53
N ARG A 10 -37.65 27.29 34.58
CA ARG A 10 -36.70 27.72 33.57
C ARG A 10 -35.42 26.89 33.59
N HIS A 11 -34.97 26.49 34.77
CA HIS A 11 -33.79 25.60 34.93
C HIS A 11 -34.06 24.21 34.35
N ASN A 12 -35.20 23.62 34.69
CA ASN A 12 -35.61 22.32 34.19
C ASN A 12 -35.83 22.32 32.66
N GLN A 13 -36.39 23.39 32.08
CA GLN A 13 -36.52 23.53 30.64
C GLN A 13 -35.15 23.65 29.92
N ARG A 14 -34.13 24.27 30.53
CA ARG A 14 -32.77 24.30 30.00
C ARG A 14 -32.13 22.91 30.02
N ILE A 15 -32.28 22.17 31.12
CA ILE A 15 -31.76 20.81 31.25
C ILE A 15 -32.39 19.88 30.20
N VAL A 16 -33.71 19.94 30.03
CA VAL A 16 -34.45 19.14 29.03
C VAL A 16 -33.95 19.48 27.60
N LYS A 17 -33.76 20.77 27.28
CA LYS A 17 -33.22 21.19 25.98
C LYS A 17 -31.78 20.75 25.77
N GLN A 18 -30.94 20.74 26.82
CA GLN A 18 -29.59 20.22 26.74
C GLN A 18 -29.55 18.70 26.54
N ILE A 19 -30.41 17.97 27.26
CA ILE A 19 -30.52 16.51 27.10
C ILE A 19 -31.05 16.17 25.70
N GLN A 20 -32.04 16.87 25.19
CA GLN A 20 -32.55 16.67 23.84
C GLN A 20 -31.49 16.98 22.77
N LYS A 21 -30.69 18.04 22.97
CA LYS A 21 -29.59 18.37 22.06
C LYS A 21 -28.48 17.32 22.08
N SER A 22 -28.12 16.79 23.26
CA SER A 22 -27.12 15.70 23.37
C SER A 22 -27.64 14.37 22.86
N THR A 23 -28.95 14.11 22.93
CA THR A 23 -29.55 12.88 22.38
C THR A 23 -29.68 12.96 20.87
N VAL A 24 -29.94 14.13 20.29
CA VAL A 24 -29.95 14.36 18.85
C VAL A 24 -28.53 14.27 18.27
N GLU A 25 -27.49 14.72 18.98
CA GLU A 25 -26.11 14.55 18.59
C GLU A 25 -25.62 13.10 18.73
N LYS A 26 -26.09 12.34 19.72
CA LYS A 26 -25.79 10.91 19.86
C LYS A 26 -26.52 10.02 18.84
N ASN A 27 -27.67 10.45 18.33
CA ASN A 27 -28.43 9.75 17.29
C ASN A 27 -28.20 10.31 15.89
N ARG A 28 -27.18 11.14 15.69
CA ARG A 28 -26.61 11.31 14.37
C ARG A 28 -25.95 9.98 14.01
N ILE A 29 -26.73 9.08 13.43
CA ILE A 29 -26.22 8.00 12.57
C ILE A 29 -25.39 8.76 11.54
N LEU A 30 -24.05 8.74 11.73
CA LEU A 30 -23.14 9.16 10.67
C LEU A 30 -23.61 8.40 9.44
N PRO A 31 -23.89 9.07 8.31
CA PRO A 31 -24.25 8.35 7.11
C PRO A 31 -23.23 7.26 6.95
N GLU A 32 -23.68 6.00 6.81
CA GLU A 32 -22.78 4.89 6.46
C GLU A 32 -21.88 5.44 5.38
N LYS A 33 -20.60 5.52 5.68
CA LYS A 33 -19.61 6.10 4.77
C LYS A 33 -19.74 5.29 3.50
N LEU A 34 -20.34 5.88 2.48
CA LEU A 34 -20.59 5.22 1.20
C LEU A 34 -19.24 4.68 0.71
N ILE A 35 -19.09 3.36 0.74
CA ILE A 35 -17.92 2.70 0.17
C ILE A 35 -18.11 2.76 -1.34
N GLN A 36 -17.22 3.44 -2.01
CA GLN A 36 -17.19 3.47 -3.47
C GLN A 36 -16.60 2.14 -3.97
N GLU A 37 -17.47 1.25 -4.42
CA GLU A 37 -17.05 -0.05 -4.97
C GLU A 37 -16.44 0.13 -6.36
N ASP A 38 -15.24 -0.43 -6.56
CA ASP A 38 -14.69 -0.62 -7.90
C ASP A 38 -15.41 -1.81 -8.54
N SER A 39 -16.05 -1.58 -9.67
CA SER A 39 -16.76 -2.62 -10.42
C SER A 39 -15.82 -3.63 -11.09
N THR A 40 -14.53 -3.31 -11.13
CA THR A 40 -13.50 -4.16 -11.72
C THR A 40 -13.22 -5.37 -10.84
N VAL A 41 -13.21 -6.55 -11.42
CA VAL A 41 -12.63 -7.74 -10.81
C VAL A 41 -11.19 -7.87 -11.29
N TRP A 42 -10.26 -7.77 -10.36
CA TRP A 42 -8.83 -7.88 -10.61
C TRP A 42 -8.39 -9.36 -10.52
N ASP A 43 -7.45 -9.79 -11.34
CA ASP A 43 -6.86 -11.12 -11.18
C ASP A 43 -6.01 -11.16 -9.91
N THR A 44 -5.21 -10.12 -9.70
CA THR A 44 -4.35 -9.98 -8.53
C THR A 44 -4.37 -8.56 -7.98
N ILE A 45 -4.49 -8.42 -6.66
CA ILE A 45 -4.25 -7.15 -5.96
C ILE A 45 -3.00 -7.30 -5.10
N ILE A 46 -2.09 -6.35 -5.19
CA ILE A 46 -0.84 -6.33 -4.43
C ILE A 46 -0.87 -5.13 -3.49
N VAL A 47 -0.68 -5.38 -2.21
CA VAL A 47 -0.68 -4.34 -1.17
C VAL A 47 0.75 -4.01 -0.77
N GLY A 48 1.18 -2.82 -1.13
CA GLY A 48 2.51 -2.29 -0.88
C GLY A 48 3.40 -2.31 -2.13
N ALA A 49 3.76 -1.13 -2.64
CA ALA A 49 4.64 -0.93 -3.79
C ALA A 49 6.13 -0.80 -3.37
N GLY A 50 6.58 -1.62 -2.43
CA GLY A 50 8.00 -1.84 -2.12
C GLY A 50 8.66 -2.78 -3.14
N ALA A 51 9.94 -3.14 -2.93
CA ALA A 51 10.68 -4.02 -3.83
C ALA A 51 9.93 -5.34 -4.12
N ALA A 52 9.41 -6.00 -3.09
CA ALA A 52 8.67 -7.25 -3.23
C ALA A 52 7.36 -7.06 -4.03
N GLY A 53 6.56 -6.03 -3.71
CA GLY A 53 5.30 -5.78 -4.41
C GLY A 53 5.52 -5.38 -5.87
N MET A 54 6.53 -4.57 -6.15
CA MET A 54 6.89 -4.21 -7.53
C MET A 54 7.34 -5.44 -8.34
N THR A 55 8.17 -6.31 -7.75
CA THR A 55 8.59 -7.56 -8.38
C THR A 55 7.39 -8.48 -8.66
N ALA A 56 6.47 -8.63 -7.69
CA ALA A 56 5.26 -9.42 -7.87
C ALA A 56 4.36 -8.84 -8.96
N ALA A 57 4.20 -7.51 -9.01
CA ALA A 57 3.40 -6.84 -10.03
C ALA A 57 3.95 -7.09 -11.44
N LEU A 58 5.27 -6.99 -11.61
CA LEU A 58 5.93 -7.29 -12.89
C LEU A 58 5.78 -8.76 -13.29
N ALA A 59 5.91 -9.69 -12.33
CA ALA A 59 5.73 -11.11 -12.59
C ALA A 59 4.30 -11.41 -13.07
N CYS A 60 3.29 -10.93 -12.36
CA CYS A 60 1.88 -11.09 -12.73
C CYS A 60 1.55 -10.38 -14.06
N GLY A 61 2.07 -9.15 -14.25
CA GLY A 61 1.85 -8.39 -15.47
C GLY A 61 2.49 -9.03 -16.71
N LYS A 62 3.62 -9.73 -16.56
CA LYS A 62 4.25 -10.53 -17.63
C LYS A 62 3.33 -11.67 -18.09
N GLU A 63 2.58 -12.27 -17.17
CA GLU A 63 1.56 -13.29 -17.45
C GLU A 63 0.23 -12.67 -17.92
N LYS A 64 0.20 -11.36 -18.21
CA LYS A 64 -0.97 -10.60 -18.65
C LYS A 64 -2.14 -10.61 -17.67
N GLN A 65 -1.87 -10.88 -16.41
CA GLN A 65 -2.87 -10.73 -15.35
C GLN A 65 -3.22 -9.26 -15.17
N LYS A 66 -4.48 -8.98 -14.90
CA LYS A 66 -4.94 -7.64 -14.54
C LYS A 66 -4.59 -7.34 -13.09
N VAL A 67 -3.57 -6.54 -12.88
CA VAL A 67 -2.94 -6.29 -11.57
C VAL A 67 -3.29 -4.91 -11.05
N LEU A 68 -3.74 -4.85 -9.79
CA LEU A 68 -3.87 -3.60 -9.04
C LEU A 68 -2.78 -3.54 -7.96
N LEU A 69 -1.90 -2.54 -8.05
CA LEU A 69 -0.85 -2.29 -7.07
C LEU A 69 -1.23 -1.10 -6.20
N LEU A 70 -1.50 -1.34 -4.90
CA LEU A 70 -1.92 -0.33 -3.95
C LEU A 70 -0.77 0.05 -3.02
N ASP A 71 -0.55 1.34 -2.78
CA ASP A 71 0.37 1.79 -1.74
C ASP A 71 -0.17 3.04 -1.02
N ARG A 72 0.04 3.10 0.30
CA ARG A 72 -0.31 4.27 1.11
C ARG A 72 0.55 5.50 0.83
N GLN A 73 1.69 5.32 0.19
CA GLN A 73 2.62 6.38 -0.17
C GLN A 73 2.33 6.89 -1.60
N ASN A 74 2.84 8.06 -1.90
CA ASN A 74 2.70 8.68 -3.22
C ASN A 74 3.62 8.08 -4.29
N GLN A 75 4.67 7.38 -3.87
CA GLN A 75 5.71 6.86 -4.77
C GLN A 75 6.02 5.40 -4.46
N MET A 76 6.23 4.63 -5.52
CA MET A 76 6.75 3.28 -5.44
C MET A 76 8.20 3.26 -4.93
N GLY A 77 8.60 2.17 -4.30
CA GLY A 77 10.00 1.87 -4.00
C GLY A 77 10.69 2.82 -3.01
N ARG A 78 9.98 3.60 -2.19
CA ARG A 78 10.58 4.56 -1.25
C ARG A 78 11.67 3.96 -0.37
N LYS A 79 11.46 2.72 0.11
CA LYS A 79 12.44 2.05 0.95
C LYS A 79 13.71 1.68 0.19
N ILE A 80 13.67 1.49 -1.12
CA ILE A 80 14.84 1.24 -1.97
C ILE A 80 15.85 2.38 -1.86
N LEU A 81 15.36 3.63 -1.86
CA LEU A 81 16.21 4.84 -1.86
C LEU A 81 17.15 4.94 -0.66
N VAL A 82 16.82 4.31 0.47
CA VAL A 82 17.62 4.34 1.70
C VAL A 82 18.44 3.06 1.92
N THR A 83 18.30 2.06 1.05
CA THR A 83 19.04 0.81 1.16
C THR A 83 20.50 0.98 0.70
N GLY A 84 21.39 0.17 1.26
CA GLY A 84 22.80 0.19 0.88
C GLY A 84 23.44 1.58 0.98
N ASN A 85 23.01 2.38 1.94
CA ASN A 85 23.45 3.76 2.13
C ASN A 85 23.21 4.63 0.88
N GLY A 86 22.02 4.51 0.26
CA GLY A 86 21.62 5.21 -0.97
C GLY A 86 22.14 4.57 -2.26
N LYS A 87 22.88 3.44 -2.18
CA LYS A 87 23.45 2.74 -3.33
C LYS A 87 22.61 1.54 -3.80
N CYS A 88 21.69 1.08 -2.99
CA CYS A 88 20.87 -0.12 -3.20
C CYS A 88 21.69 -1.41 -3.33
N ASN A 89 21.94 -2.10 -2.22
CA ASN A 89 22.47 -3.47 -2.29
C ASN A 89 21.37 -4.38 -2.85
N LEU A 90 21.58 -4.90 -4.07
CA LEU A 90 20.59 -5.68 -4.81
C LEU A 90 20.53 -7.13 -4.31
N THR A 91 21.69 -7.74 -4.13
CA THR A 91 21.83 -9.13 -3.66
C THR A 91 23.26 -9.39 -3.18
N ASN A 92 23.56 -10.64 -2.80
CA ASN A 92 24.87 -11.07 -2.35
C ASN A 92 25.20 -12.45 -2.96
N PHE A 93 26.45 -12.68 -3.34
CA PHE A 93 26.88 -13.98 -3.84
C PHE A 93 26.90 -15.07 -2.75
N ALA A 94 26.99 -14.69 -1.49
CA ALA A 94 27.00 -15.60 -0.35
C ALA A 94 25.57 -15.85 0.20
N GLN A 95 24.71 -16.49 -0.60
CA GLN A 95 23.35 -16.86 -0.18
C GLN A 95 23.27 -18.26 0.45
N LYS A 96 24.02 -18.48 1.53
CA LYS A 96 23.93 -19.74 2.29
C LYS A 96 22.87 -19.61 3.37
N LEU A 97 22.10 -20.67 3.61
CA LEU A 97 21.01 -20.70 4.60
C LEU A 97 21.43 -20.20 5.99
N LYS A 98 22.68 -20.48 6.41
CA LYS A 98 23.23 -20.02 7.70
C LYS A 98 23.27 -18.49 7.87
N TYR A 99 23.13 -17.71 6.81
CA TYR A 99 23.09 -16.24 6.89
C TYR A 99 21.68 -15.68 7.06
N TYR A 100 20.66 -16.52 7.00
CA TYR A 100 19.28 -16.14 7.21
C TYR A 100 18.84 -16.52 8.61
N ARG A 101 18.19 -15.59 9.31
CA ARG A 101 17.56 -15.83 10.60
C ARG A 101 16.08 -16.04 10.38
N SER A 102 15.60 -17.24 10.71
CA SER A 102 14.19 -17.61 10.55
C SER A 102 13.84 -18.71 11.55
N ASP A 103 12.63 -18.64 12.08
CA ASP A 103 12.03 -19.70 12.88
C ASP A 103 11.62 -20.91 12.02
N CYS A 104 11.62 -20.74 10.69
CA CYS A 104 11.30 -21.78 9.72
C CYS A 104 12.33 -21.78 8.57
N PRO A 105 13.55 -22.35 8.79
CA PRO A 105 14.61 -22.36 7.78
C PRO A 105 14.22 -23.03 6.45
N GLU A 106 13.34 -24.05 6.51
CA GLU A 106 12.84 -24.75 5.32
C GLU A 106 12.08 -23.82 4.37
N LYS A 107 11.29 -22.89 4.90
CA LYS A 107 10.60 -21.89 4.06
C LYS A 107 11.60 -20.97 3.36
N VAL A 108 12.67 -20.58 4.05
CA VAL A 108 13.74 -19.78 3.45
C VAL A 108 14.40 -20.55 2.32
N GLN A 109 14.74 -21.83 2.56
CA GLN A 109 15.34 -22.71 1.55
C GLN A 109 14.44 -22.85 0.33
N ASN A 110 13.14 -23.05 0.53
CA ASN A 110 12.17 -23.18 -0.56
C ASN A 110 12.08 -21.90 -1.39
N VAL A 111 12.06 -20.72 -0.77
CA VAL A 111 12.05 -19.46 -1.48
C VAL A 111 13.33 -19.26 -2.28
N LEU A 112 14.50 -19.50 -1.66
CA LEU A 112 15.80 -19.32 -2.32
C LEU A 112 16.07 -20.32 -3.44
N SER A 113 15.45 -21.52 -3.39
CA SER A 113 15.55 -22.49 -4.46
C SER A 113 14.75 -22.10 -5.72
N VAL A 114 13.71 -21.28 -5.56
CA VAL A 114 12.87 -20.80 -6.66
C VAL A 114 13.30 -19.42 -7.15
N PHE A 115 13.66 -18.53 -6.22
CA PHE A 115 14.10 -17.18 -6.52
C PHE A 115 15.33 -16.83 -5.66
N GLY A 116 16.48 -17.23 -6.14
CA GLY A 116 17.75 -16.98 -5.49
C GLY A 116 18.52 -15.80 -6.13
N GLN A 117 19.83 -15.84 -5.95
CA GLN A 117 20.71 -14.79 -6.45
C GLN A 117 20.70 -14.71 -7.98
N LYS A 118 20.67 -15.86 -8.67
CA LYS A 118 20.67 -15.91 -10.14
C LYS A 118 19.41 -15.26 -10.71
N GLU A 119 18.26 -15.65 -10.23
CA GLU A 119 16.96 -15.13 -10.66
C GLU A 119 16.82 -13.62 -10.35
N ALA A 120 17.37 -13.18 -9.20
CA ALA A 120 17.42 -11.75 -8.87
C ALA A 120 18.31 -10.98 -9.87
N MET A 121 19.45 -11.50 -10.25
CA MET A 121 20.33 -10.88 -11.24
C MET A 121 19.66 -10.80 -12.62
N GLU A 122 18.97 -11.87 -13.04
CA GLU A 122 18.21 -11.90 -14.29
C GLU A 122 17.07 -10.87 -14.30
N LEU A 123 16.36 -10.73 -13.17
CA LEU A 123 15.34 -9.68 -13.01
C LEU A 123 15.95 -8.28 -13.19
N PHE A 124 17.03 -7.96 -12.48
CA PHE A 124 17.66 -6.64 -12.61
C PHE A 124 18.19 -6.38 -14.02
N GLN A 125 18.76 -7.38 -14.66
CA GLN A 125 19.20 -7.28 -16.04
C GLN A 125 18.02 -7.02 -16.99
N SER A 126 16.89 -7.69 -16.80
CA SER A 126 15.68 -7.47 -17.61
C SER A 126 15.11 -6.06 -17.46
N LEU A 127 15.35 -5.41 -16.31
CA LEU A 127 15.01 -4.00 -16.06
C LEU A 127 16.08 -3.02 -16.59
N GLY A 128 17.10 -3.49 -17.31
CA GLY A 128 18.20 -2.66 -17.80
C GLY A 128 19.18 -2.22 -16.71
N ILE A 129 19.15 -2.85 -15.53
CA ILE A 129 20.05 -2.52 -14.42
C ILE A 129 21.33 -3.34 -14.56
N TYR A 130 22.40 -2.70 -15.01
CA TYR A 130 23.73 -3.28 -14.97
C TYR A 130 24.27 -3.30 -13.54
N THR A 131 24.90 -4.39 -13.17
CA THR A 131 25.36 -4.61 -11.80
C THR A 131 26.87 -4.70 -11.71
N LYS A 132 27.42 -4.43 -10.52
CA LYS A 132 28.82 -4.66 -10.19
C LYS A 132 28.96 -5.34 -8.84
N ASP A 133 29.97 -6.17 -8.73
CA ASP A 133 30.38 -6.80 -7.47
C ASP A 133 31.30 -5.89 -6.66
N LYS A 134 31.08 -5.88 -5.35
CA LYS A 134 31.96 -5.27 -4.37
C LYS A 134 32.08 -6.19 -3.17
N ASN A 135 33.12 -7.01 -3.16
CA ASN A 135 33.38 -7.98 -2.08
C ASN A 135 32.21 -8.93 -1.82
N GLY A 136 31.58 -9.42 -2.87
CA GLY A 136 30.42 -10.32 -2.81
C GLY A 136 29.06 -9.62 -2.68
N TYR A 137 29.04 -8.31 -2.43
CA TYR A 137 27.83 -7.51 -2.45
C TYR A 137 27.57 -6.97 -3.86
N VAL A 138 26.36 -7.12 -4.35
CA VAL A 138 25.97 -6.70 -5.68
C VAL A 138 25.23 -5.37 -5.62
N TYR A 139 25.71 -4.39 -6.36
CA TYR A 139 25.14 -3.06 -6.48
C TYR A 139 24.80 -2.73 -7.93
N PRO A 140 23.88 -1.79 -8.18
CA PRO A 140 23.75 -1.22 -9.53
C PRO A 140 25.06 -0.54 -9.91
N TYR A 141 25.41 -0.58 -11.18
CA TYR A 141 26.66 0.02 -11.68
C TYR A 141 26.73 1.53 -11.38
N SER A 142 25.58 2.19 -11.42
CA SER A 142 25.40 3.61 -11.07
C SER A 142 25.73 3.94 -9.59
N GLU A 143 25.72 2.96 -8.70
CA GLU A 143 25.73 3.14 -7.23
C GLU A 143 24.64 4.10 -6.72
N GLN A 144 23.52 4.20 -7.43
CA GLN A 144 22.40 5.07 -7.07
C GLN A 144 21.13 4.24 -6.91
N ALA A 145 20.56 4.24 -5.70
CA ALA A 145 19.30 3.57 -5.43
C ALA A 145 18.13 4.16 -6.24
N ALA A 146 18.22 5.43 -6.62
CA ALA A 146 17.24 6.11 -7.46
C ALA A 146 17.11 5.43 -8.82
N SER A 147 18.22 5.06 -9.49
CA SER A 147 18.17 4.40 -10.80
C SER A 147 17.47 3.04 -10.74
N VAL A 148 17.60 2.31 -9.63
CA VAL A 148 16.91 1.04 -9.44
C VAL A 148 15.40 1.27 -9.28
N ARG A 149 15.00 2.24 -8.45
CA ARG A 149 13.60 2.60 -8.26
C ARG A 149 12.95 3.04 -9.58
N GLU A 150 13.62 3.91 -10.32
CA GLU A 150 13.15 4.46 -11.61
C GLU A 150 12.98 3.36 -12.65
N ALA A 151 13.87 2.40 -12.71
CA ALA A 151 13.75 1.25 -13.63
C ALA A 151 12.48 0.42 -13.33
N PHE A 152 12.23 0.11 -12.07
CA PHE A 152 10.98 -0.56 -11.67
C PHE A 152 9.74 0.28 -12.00
N GLU A 153 9.76 1.56 -11.65
CA GLU A 153 8.64 2.47 -11.86
C GLU A 153 8.30 2.59 -13.35
N THR A 154 9.31 2.77 -14.19
CA THR A 154 9.14 2.86 -15.65
C THR A 154 8.50 1.59 -16.20
N GLU A 155 8.99 0.42 -15.83
CA GLU A 155 8.47 -0.85 -16.32
C GLU A 155 7.03 -1.10 -15.87
N ILE A 156 6.71 -0.77 -14.60
CA ILE A 156 5.35 -0.91 -14.07
C ILE A 156 4.38 0.04 -14.76
N LEU A 157 4.74 1.32 -14.91
CA LEU A 157 3.87 2.33 -15.50
C LEU A 157 3.68 2.15 -17.01
N SER A 158 4.63 1.52 -17.70
CA SER A 158 4.50 1.20 -19.13
C SER A 158 3.71 -0.07 -19.41
N ASN A 159 3.48 -0.92 -18.38
CA ASN A 159 2.75 -2.17 -18.55
C ASN A 159 1.23 -1.96 -18.47
N PRO A 160 0.48 -2.16 -19.56
CA PRO A 160 -0.96 -1.91 -19.59
C PRO A 160 -1.78 -2.85 -18.69
N SER A 161 -1.19 -3.96 -18.23
CA SER A 161 -1.85 -4.90 -17.32
C SER A 161 -1.75 -4.48 -15.86
N ILE A 162 -0.93 -3.47 -15.53
CA ILE A 162 -0.67 -3.06 -14.15
C ILE A 162 -1.24 -1.66 -13.92
N THR A 163 -2.11 -1.53 -12.92
CA THR A 163 -2.59 -0.23 -12.45
C THR A 163 -2.01 0.06 -11.07
N PHE A 164 -1.30 1.16 -10.94
CA PHE A 164 -0.80 1.65 -9.65
C PHE A 164 -1.71 2.71 -9.07
N VAL A 165 -2.13 2.52 -7.80
CA VAL A 165 -2.93 3.50 -7.06
C VAL A 165 -2.13 3.96 -5.84
N PRO A 166 -1.55 5.18 -5.89
CA PRO A 166 -0.89 5.79 -4.75
C PRO A 166 -1.90 6.28 -3.71
N PHE A 167 -1.41 6.59 -2.50
CA PHE A 167 -2.21 7.09 -1.38
C PHE A 167 -3.36 6.17 -0.96
N SER A 168 -3.33 4.90 -1.35
CA SER A 168 -4.34 3.90 -1.03
C SER A 168 -3.92 3.13 0.23
N GLU A 169 -4.54 3.47 1.36
CA GLU A 169 -4.28 2.85 2.66
C GLU A 169 -5.24 1.69 2.89
N VAL A 170 -4.79 0.47 2.58
CA VAL A 170 -5.57 -0.74 2.84
C VAL A 170 -5.67 -0.97 4.35
N TYR A 171 -6.91 -1.11 4.85
CA TYR A 171 -7.19 -1.31 6.27
C TYR A 171 -7.99 -2.56 6.58
N ASN A 172 -8.62 -3.17 5.58
CA ASN A 172 -9.35 -4.41 5.76
C ASN A 172 -9.19 -5.33 4.54
N VAL A 173 -9.01 -6.61 4.81
CA VAL A 173 -8.95 -7.68 3.81
C VAL A 173 -9.79 -8.84 4.32
N GLN A 174 -10.73 -9.29 3.51
CA GLN A 174 -11.59 -10.43 3.83
C GLN A 174 -11.60 -11.40 2.67
N LYS A 175 -11.46 -12.69 2.95
CA LYS A 175 -11.72 -13.74 1.98
C LYS A 175 -13.18 -14.18 2.10
N LYS A 176 -13.93 -14.14 1.02
CA LYS A 176 -15.28 -14.67 0.90
C LYS A 176 -15.31 -15.65 -0.25
N GLU A 177 -15.54 -16.92 0.07
CA GLU A 177 -15.47 -18.01 -0.92
C GLU A 177 -14.11 -17.96 -1.65
N ASP A 178 -14.12 -17.76 -2.97
CA ASP A 178 -12.93 -17.71 -3.81
C ASP A 178 -12.46 -16.29 -4.14
N VAL A 179 -13.01 -15.25 -3.48
CA VAL A 179 -12.70 -13.85 -3.77
C VAL A 179 -12.16 -13.16 -2.53
N PHE A 180 -11.18 -12.29 -2.72
CA PHE A 180 -10.74 -11.35 -1.70
C PHE A 180 -11.46 -10.02 -1.87
N LEU A 181 -11.97 -9.49 -0.75
CA LEU A 181 -12.55 -8.16 -0.65
C LEU A 181 -11.59 -7.26 0.11
N ILE A 182 -11.14 -6.19 -0.53
CA ILE A 182 -10.15 -5.27 0.02
C ILE A 182 -10.82 -3.90 0.22
N LYS A 183 -10.64 -3.31 1.40
CA LYS A 183 -11.09 -1.94 1.69
C LYS A 183 -9.89 -1.04 1.91
N ALA A 184 -9.89 0.10 1.23
CA ALA A 184 -8.84 1.10 1.32
C ALA A 184 -9.41 2.50 1.57
N LYS A 185 -8.60 3.37 2.18
CA LYS A 185 -8.86 4.80 2.30
C LYS A 185 -8.00 5.55 1.29
N GLU A 186 -8.65 6.36 0.46
CA GLU A 186 -8.01 7.16 -0.57
C GLU A 186 -8.41 8.62 -0.49
N PRO A 187 -7.60 9.56 -1.00
CA PRO A 187 -7.99 10.97 -1.07
C PRO A 187 -9.23 11.16 -1.93
N LEU A 188 -10.13 12.05 -1.50
CA LEU A 188 -11.27 12.48 -2.31
C LEU A 188 -10.75 13.41 -3.42
N GLY A 189 -10.78 12.93 -4.67
CA GLY A 189 -10.34 13.67 -5.86
C GLY A 189 -8.84 13.52 -6.12
N GLN A 190 -8.51 12.91 -7.24
CA GLN A 190 -7.19 13.00 -7.86
C GLN A 190 -7.11 14.32 -8.62
N SER A 191 -6.85 15.43 -7.95
CA SER A 191 -6.27 16.58 -8.61
C SER A 191 -4.76 16.43 -8.52
N GLU A 192 -4.11 16.41 -9.67
CA GLU A 192 -2.67 16.54 -9.84
C GLU A 192 -2.14 17.68 -8.97
N GLN A 193 -1.68 17.39 -7.77
CA GLN A 193 -0.97 18.35 -6.95
C GLN A 193 0.44 17.85 -6.67
N SER A 194 1.29 18.17 -7.62
CA SER A 194 2.73 18.37 -7.46
C SER A 194 3.01 19.56 -6.53
N THR A 195 2.66 19.50 -5.26
CA THR A 195 3.22 20.42 -4.25
C THR A 195 3.06 19.79 -2.87
N GLY A 196 4.19 19.54 -2.23
CA GLY A 196 4.32 18.82 -0.96
C GLY A 196 3.77 19.55 0.26
N LYS A 197 2.48 19.79 0.33
CA LYS A 197 1.78 20.12 1.57
C LYS A 197 0.67 19.10 1.79
N GLN A 198 0.82 18.28 2.82
CA GLN A 198 -0.24 17.48 3.39
C GLN A 198 -1.33 18.42 3.96
N GLY A 199 -2.25 18.83 3.08
CA GLY A 199 -3.54 19.35 3.52
C GLY A 199 -4.39 18.17 4.01
N ASN A 200 -5.26 18.40 5.00
CA ASN A 200 -6.29 17.46 5.44
C ASN A 200 -7.28 17.23 4.28
N SER A 201 -6.91 16.39 3.30
CA SER A 201 -7.83 15.98 2.24
C SER A 201 -8.84 15.00 2.85
N GLU A 202 -10.12 15.22 2.61
CA GLU A 202 -11.15 14.24 2.92
C GLU A 202 -10.79 12.91 2.25
N LYS A 203 -10.86 11.81 3.02
CA LYS A 203 -10.63 10.47 2.52
C LYS A 203 -11.96 9.78 2.24
N ILE A 204 -12.05 9.13 1.10
CA ILE A 204 -13.16 8.22 0.76
C ILE A 204 -12.74 6.78 1.07
N GLU A 205 -13.73 5.94 1.28
CA GLU A 205 -13.52 4.49 1.38
C GLU A 205 -13.80 3.85 0.02
N LYS A 206 -12.84 3.06 -0.47
CA LYS A 206 -12.98 2.26 -1.69
C LYS A 206 -12.94 0.78 -1.39
N GLY A 207 -13.76 0.02 -2.13
CA GLY A 207 -13.80 -1.43 -2.11
C GLY A 207 -13.28 -2.01 -3.42
N TYR A 208 -12.40 -3.03 -3.34
CA TYR A 208 -11.82 -3.73 -4.47
C TYR A 208 -12.02 -5.23 -4.32
N ARG A 209 -12.04 -5.96 -5.46
CA ARG A 209 -12.19 -7.42 -5.50
C ARG A 209 -11.10 -8.05 -6.36
N CYS A 210 -10.56 -9.19 -5.90
CA CYS A 210 -9.63 -9.98 -6.71
C CYS A 210 -9.73 -11.47 -6.42
N GLN A 211 -9.15 -12.26 -7.33
CA GLN A 211 -9.01 -13.71 -7.17
C GLN A 211 -7.77 -14.06 -6.34
N SER A 212 -6.70 -13.25 -6.43
CA SER A 212 -5.45 -13.44 -5.68
C SER A 212 -5.02 -12.15 -4.99
N LEU A 213 -4.42 -12.31 -3.80
CA LEU A 213 -3.89 -11.21 -2.99
C LEU A 213 -2.43 -11.51 -2.62
#